data_b1424e6d13c7da9512d03682c155574b
#
_entry.id   b1424e6d13c7da9512d03682c155574b
#
_cell.length_a   1.000
_cell.length_b   1.000
_cell.length_c   1.000
_cell.angle_alpha   90.00
_cell.angle_beta   90.00
_cell.angle_gamma   90.00
#
_symmetry.space_group_name_H-M   'P 1'
#
loop_
_entity.id
_entity.type
_entity.pdbx_description
1 polymer ?
#
loop_
_entity_poly.entity_id
_entity_poly.type
_entity_poly.pdbx_seq_one_letter_code
_entity_poly.pdbx_strand_id
1 'polypeptide(L)'
;TRKIHKKRKRHFLLRREILLIFLAIALLGTGFYLKQKISFYYAMYFNQFHHKKLSNSESEENRINRIIGDYADKTFGMDVSHYQRKEDIKWDSLSIGNRAIPIEFVVLRATMGNRSADKHFDEFWKLAKKHELIRGAYHFYRADEDPVLQANNFLENVKLESGDLPPILDIEKIPRRKSTKKLIEDLRNCKLVGKRR
;
A
#
# COMPACT_ATOMS: atom_id res chain seq x y z
N THR A 1 21.20 -59.12 32.39
CA THR A 1 19.89 -58.50 32.13
C THR A 1 19.81 -57.03 32.60
N ARG A 2 20.38 -56.62 33.74
CA ARG A 2 20.39 -55.24 34.26
C ARG A 2 21.08 -54.18 33.36
N LYS A 3 22.19 -54.52 32.67
CA LYS A 3 22.95 -53.60 31.80
C LYS A 3 22.19 -53.24 30.52
N ILE A 4 21.39 -54.13 29.94
CA ILE A 4 20.63 -53.91 28.71
C ILE A 4 19.45 -52.96 28.95
N HIS A 5 18.78 -53.05 30.11
CA HIS A 5 17.66 -52.19 30.49
C HIS A 5 18.11 -50.72 30.72
N LYS A 6 19.33 -50.53 31.29
CA LYS A 6 19.88 -49.18 31.54
C LYS A 6 20.29 -48.49 30.24
N LYS A 7 20.78 -49.24 29.24
CA LYS A 7 21.15 -48.71 27.91
C LYS A 7 19.88 -48.28 27.10
N ARG A 8 18.81 -49.09 27.14
CA ARG A 8 17.53 -48.76 26.49
C ARG A 8 16.86 -47.48 27.06
N LYS A 9 16.83 -47.30 28.38
CA LYS A 9 16.34 -46.09 29.03
C LYS A 9 17.14 -44.84 28.66
N ARG A 10 18.47 -44.97 28.55
CA ARG A 10 19.35 -43.86 28.18
C ARG A 10 19.13 -43.38 26.74
N HIS A 11 18.91 -44.30 25.80
CA HIS A 11 18.60 -44.00 24.40
C HIS A 11 17.18 -43.36 24.25
N PHE A 12 16.24 -43.79 25.05
CA PHE A 12 14.88 -43.22 25.04
C PHE A 12 14.88 -41.78 25.58
N LEU A 13 15.59 -41.50 26.67
CA LEU A 13 15.75 -40.17 27.23
C LEU A 13 16.48 -39.24 26.25
N LEU A 14 17.57 -39.72 25.63
CA LEU A 14 18.31 -38.94 24.63
C LEU A 14 17.45 -38.58 23.42
N ARG A 15 16.61 -39.48 22.94
CA ARG A 15 15.65 -39.21 21.85
C ARG A 15 14.61 -38.17 22.23
N ARG A 16 14.12 -38.18 23.47
CA ARG A 16 13.16 -37.21 23.98
C ARG A 16 13.78 -35.80 24.07
N GLU A 17 15.00 -35.68 24.58
CA GLU A 17 15.72 -34.43 24.67
C GLU A 17 16.02 -33.84 23.26
N ILE A 18 16.43 -34.68 22.32
CA ILE A 18 16.66 -34.29 20.92
C ILE A 18 15.33 -33.77 20.30
N LEU A 19 14.23 -34.46 20.54
CA LEU A 19 12.91 -34.05 20.03
C LEU A 19 12.46 -32.70 20.59
N LEU A 20 12.72 -32.46 21.87
CA LEU A 20 12.41 -31.16 22.51
C LEU A 20 13.29 -30.03 21.97
N ILE A 21 14.57 -30.31 21.66
CA ILE A 21 15.45 -29.32 21.03
C ILE A 21 14.97 -28.99 19.62
N PHE A 22 14.56 -29.97 18.81
CA PHE A 22 13.99 -29.71 17.49
C PHE A 22 12.69 -28.92 17.56
N LEU A 23 11.83 -29.24 18.52
CA LEU A 23 10.59 -28.47 18.75
C LEU A 23 10.89 -27.03 19.15
N ALA A 24 11.85 -26.80 20.03
CA ALA A 24 12.28 -25.45 20.42
C ALA A 24 12.86 -24.65 19.23
N ILE A 25 13.69 -25.29 18.40
CA ILE A 25 14.24 -24.67 17.19
C ILE A 25 13.11 -24.33 16.19
N ALA A 26 12.16 -25.24 16.01
CA ALA A 26 11.00 -25.00 15.14
C ALA A 26 10.13 -23.84 15.65
N LEU A 27 9.90 -23.74 16.96
CA LEU A 27 9.15 -22.63 17.58
C LEU A 27 9.89 -21.29 17.47
N LEU A 28 11.20 -21.29 17.67
CA LEU A 28 12.04 -20.10 17.48
C LEU A 28 12.08 -19.68 16.01
N GLY A 29 12.20 -20.62 15.08
CA GLY A 29 12.18 -20.38 13.64
C GLY A 29 10.83 -19.81 13.16
N THR A 30 9.73 -20.38 13.62
CA THR A 30 8.39 -19.84 13.33
C THR A 30 8.18 -18.48 13.96
N GLY A 31 8.63 -18.25 15.18
CA GLY A 31 8.61 -16.96 15.86
C GLY A 31 9.39 -15.88 15.07
N PHE A 32 10.58 -16.23 14.59
CA PHE A 32 11.40 -15.32 13.77
C PHE A 32 10.76 -15.05 12.40
N TYR A 33 10.21 -16.05 11.75
CA TYR A 33 9.49 -15.91 10.46
C TYR A 33 8.24 -15.02 10.59
N LEU A 34 7.51 -15.17 11.69
CA LEU A 34 6.29 -14.40 11.96
C LEU A 34 6.59 -12.99 12.51
N LYS A 35 7.81 -12.73 13.01
CA LYS A 35 8.18 -11.44 13.61
C LYS A 35 7.83 -10.23 12.73
N GLN A 36 8.11 -10.30 11.44
CA GLN A 36 7.79 -9.20 10.52
C GLN A 36 6.28 -9.00 10.35
N LYS A 37 5.50 -10.09 10.28
CA LYS A 37 4.03 -10.03 10.20
C LYS A 37 3.43 -9.55 11.52
N ILE A 38 3.89 -10.09 12.64
CA ILE A 38 3.44 -9.69 13.98
C ILE A 38 3.76 -8.21 14.24
N SER A 39 4.96 -7.75 13.92
CA SER A 39 5.36 -6.34 14.04
C SER A 39 4.50 -5.43 13.17
N PHE A 40 4.17 -5.85 11.94
CA PHE A 40 3.27 -5.11 11.06
C PHE A 40 1.85 -5.02 11.63
N TYR A 41 1.28 -6.14 12.08
CA TYR A 41 -0.07 -6.15 12.68
C TYR A 41 -0.10 -5.39 14.01
N TYR A 42 0.95 -5.48 14.81
CA TYR A 42 1.07 -4.74 16.06
C TYR A 42 1.17 -3.22 15.79
N ALA A 43 1.99 -2.81 14.82
CA ALA A 43 2.10 -1.41 14.43
C ALA A 43 0.78 -0.87 13.84
N MET A 44 0.08 -1.68 13.05
CA MET A 44 -1.24 -1.32 12.50
C MET A 44 -2.29 -1.21 13.61
N TYR A 45 -2.33 -2.16 14.55
CA TYR A 45 -3.24 -2.13 15.70
C TYR A 45 -2.95 -0.96 16.63
N PHE A 46 -1.65 -0.70 16.92
CA PHE A 46 -1.21 0.41 17.78
C PHE A 46 -1.48 1.77 17.14
N ASN A 47 -1.22 1.92 15.83
CA ASN A 47 -1.59 3.11 15.08
C ASN A 47 -3.10 3.34 15.07
N GLN A 48 -3.90 2.29 14.88
CA GLN A 48 -5.36 2.40 14.92
C GLN A 48 -5.87 2.83 16.30
N PHE A 49 -5.21 2.37 17.37
CA PHE A 49 -5.53 2.81 18.74
C PHE A 49 -5.07 4.24 19.04
N HIS A 50 -3.90 4.64 18.55
CA HIS A 50 -3.40 6.01 18.66
C HIS A 50 -4.21 7.01 17.82
N HIS A 51 -4.57 6.65 16.59
CA HIS A 51 -5.45 7.48 15.76
C HIS A 51 -6.85 7.65 16.39
N LYS A 52 -7.40 6.60 17.01
CA LYS A 52 -8.68 6.71 17.70
C LYS A 52 -8.62 7.61 18.95
N LYS A 53 -7.44 7.73 19.59
CA LYS A 53 -7.21 8.60 20.75
C LYS A 53 -6.90 10.06 20.33
N LEU A 54 -6.36 10.26 19.12
CA LEU A 54 -6.07 11.58 18.55
C LEU A 54 -7.24 12.18 17.76
N SER A 55 -8.19 11.35 17.28
CA SER A 55 -9.32 11.80 16.46
C SER A 55 -10.41 12.58 17.23
N ASN A 56 -10.26 12.72 18.54
CA ASN A 56 -11.19 13.46 19.40
C ASN A 56 -10.56 14.72 19.98
N SER A 57 -9.51 15.28 19.39
CA SER A 57 -8.86 16.45 19.96
C SER A 57 -9.07 17.66 19.06
N GLU A 58 -9.49 18.75 19.69
CA GLU A 58 -9.44 20.13 19.20
C GLU A 58 -8.17 20.47 18.40
N SER A 59 -7.07 19.70 18.61
CA SER A 59 -5.81 19.80 17.88
C SER A 59 -5.89 19.40 16.40
N GLU A 60 -6.70 18.41 16.03
CA GLU A 60 -6.81 17.94 14.62
C GLU A 60 -7.61 18.93 13.78
N GLU A 61 -8.72 19.44 14.30
CA GLU A 61 -9.52 20.47 13.65
C GLU A 61 -8.73 21.79 13.50
N ASN A 62 -8.01 22.19 14.53
CA ASN A 62 -7.14 23.36 14.49
C ASN A 62 -6.00 23.20 13.48
N ARG A 63 -5.44 22.00 13.34
CA ARG A 63 -4.42 21.69 12.33
C ARG A 63 -4.99 21.78 10.92
N ILE A 64 -6.17 21.23 10.68
CA ILE A 64 -6.87 21.29 9.39
C ILE A 64 -7.17 22.76 9.04
N ASN A 65 -7.74 23.51 9.96
CA ASN A 65 -8.06 24.92 9.74
C ASN A 65 -6.84 25.77 9.45
N ARG A 66 -5.71 25.50 10.11
CA ARG A 66 -4.43 26.16 9.80
C ARG A 66 -3.95 25.82 8.40
N ILE A 67 -3.94 24.54 8.01
CA ILE A 67 -3.54 24.11 6.66
C ILE A 67 -4.42 24.79 5.60
N ILE A 68 -5.73 24.84 5.83
CA ILE A 68 -6.65 25.52 4.95
C ILE A 68 -6.32 27.01 4.83
N GLY A 69 -6.01 27.68 5.95
CA GLY A 69 -5.62 29.09 5.96
C GLY A 69 -4.30 29.34 5.24
N ASP A 70 -3.27 28.50 5.51
CA ASP A 70 -1.95 28.64 4.93
C ASP A 70 -1.92 28.37 3.41
N TYR A 71 -2.90 27.60 2.89
CA TYR A 71 -2.98 27.16 1.49
C TYR A 71 -4.32 27.53 0.84
N ALA A 72 -4.95 28.62 1.27
CA ALA A 72 -6.25 29.05 0.77
C ALA A 72 -6.26 29.40 -0.74
N ASP A 73 -5.08 29.64 -1.33
CA ASP A 73 -4.87 29.87 -2.77
C ASP A 73 -4.63 28.58 -3.58
N LYS A 74 -4.70 27.42 -2.94
CA LYS A 74 -4.42 26.12 -3.58
C LYS A 74 -5.69 25.33 -3.83
N THR A 75 -5.65 24.50 -4.85
CA THR A 75 -6.66 23.50 -5.16
C THR A 75 -6.44 22.25 -4.32
N PHE A 76 -7.50 21.76 -3.68
CA PHE A 76 -7.43 20.56 -2.86
C PHE A 76 -7.95 19.34 -3.59
N GLY A 77 -7.26 18.24 -3.39
CA GLY A 77 -7.63 16.94 -3.94
C GLY A 77 -7.45 15.81 -2.93
N MET A 78 -7.84 14.63 -3.33
CA MET A 78 -7.63 13.41 -2.54
C MET A 78 -7.06 12.29 -3.40
N ASP A 79 -6.29 11.40 -2.77
CA ASP A 79 -5.91 10.12 -3.38
C ASP A 79 -6.79 8.99 -2.84
N VAL A 80 -7.09 8.03 -3.71
CA VAL A 80 -7.91 6.86 -3.39
C VAL A 80 -7.24 5.60 -3.92
N SER A 81 -7.22 4.57 -3.11
CA SER A 81 -6.69 3.26 -3.47
C SER A 81 -7.65 2.14 -3.10
N HIS A 82 -7.23 0.89 -3.25
CA HIS A 82 -8.02 -0.29 -2.90
C HIS A 82 -8.37 -0.41 -1.40
N TYR A 83 -7.79 0.42 -0.55
CA TYR A 83 -8.09 0.44 0.89
C TYR A 83 -9.41 1.14 1.20
N GLN A 84 -9.84 2.08 0.34
CA GLN A 84 -11.10 2.76 0.50
C GLN A 84 -12.24 1.86 -0.01
N ARG A 85 -13.27 1.67 0.80
CA ARG A 85 -14.49 0.99 0.38
C ARG A 85 -15.39 1.98 -0.36
N LYS A 86 -16.25 1.48 -1.24
CA LYS A 86 -17.19 2.31 -2.02
C LYS A 86 -18.09 3.14 -1.11
N GLU A 87 -18.52 2.54 -0.02
CA GLU A 87 -19.46 3.13 0.94
C GLU A 87 -18.83 4.27 1.75
N ASP A 88 -17.50 4.29 1.84
CA ASP A 88 -16.78 5.30 2.63
C ASP A 88 -16.60 6.63 1.86
N ILE A 89 -16.78 6.63 0.53
CA ILE A 89 -16.60 7.81 -0.32
C ILE A 89 -17.96 8.42 -0.69
N LYS A 90 -18.27 9.56 -0.10
CA LYS A 90 -19.50 10.31 -0.39
C LYS A 90 -19.25 11.29 -1.52
N TRP A 91 -19.31 10.84 -2.75
CA TRP A 91 -18.97 11.60 -3.95
C TRP A 91 -19.72 12.93 -4.09
N ASP A 92 -20.97 12.99 -3.62
CA ASP A 92 -21.82 14.19 -3.66
C ASP A 92 -21.39 15.29 -2.68
N SER A 93 -20.46 15.02 -1.76
CA SER A 93 -20.14 15.93 -0.66
C SER A 93 -18.68 15.87 -0.23
N LEU A 94 -17.78 15.68 -1.19
CA LEU A 94 -16.34 15.66 -0.92
C LEU A 94 -15.85 17.05 -0.55
N SER A 95 -15.37 17.19 0.70
CA SER A 95 -14.87 18.46 1.21
C SER A 95 -13.92 18.26 2.39
N ILE A 96 -13.12 19.27 2.69
CA ILE A 96 -12.21 19.32 3.83
C ILE A 96 -12.74 20.35 4.85
N GLY A 97 -12.43 20.15 6.13
CA GLY A 97 -12.68 21.13 7.17
C GLY A 97 -14.16 21.47 7.35
N ASN A 98 -14.96 20.55 7.86
CA ASN A 98 -16.40 20.73 8.12
C ASN A 98 -17.19 21.26 6.88
N ARG A 99 -16.81 20.81 5.68
CA ARG A 99 -17.35 21.21 4.39
C ARG A 99 -16.98 22.64 3.95
N ALA A 100 -15.94 23.22 4.53
CA ALA A 100 -15.53 24.59 4.19
C ALA A 100 -14.87 24.67 2.80
N ILE A 101 -14.14 23.65 2.36
CA ILE A 101 -13.42 23.64 1.07
C ILE A 101 -13.77 22.39 0.27
N PRO A 102 -14.24 22.55 -0.99
CA PRO A 102 -14.52 21.41 -1.86
C PRO A 102 -13.23 20.69 -2.28
N ILE A 103 -13.34 19.39 -2.51
CA ILE A 103 -12.33 18.60 -3.23
C ILE A 103 -12.59 18.82 -4.72
N GLU A 104 -11.57 19.25 -5.46
CA GLU A 104 -11.67 19.58 -6.89
C GLU A 104 -11.06 18.49 -7.79
N PHE A 105 -10.12 17.71 -7.28
CA PHE A 105 -9.52 16.60 -8.03
C PHE A 105 -9.37 15.34 -7.19
N VAL A 106 -9.34 14.20 -7.87
CA VAL A 106 -9.07 12.90 -7.24
C VAL A 106 -8.03 12.13 -8.04
N VAL A 107 -7.09 11.52 -7.33
CA VAL A 107 -6.07 10.65 -7.91
C VAL A 107 -6.36 9.21 -7.49
N LEU A 108 -6.67 8.35 -8.45
CA LEU A 108 -7.11 6.98 -8.22
C LEU A 108 -6.00 5.99 -8.55
N ARG A 109 -5.75 5.02 -7.66
CA ARG A 109 -4.86 3.92 -8.01
C ARG A 109 -5.53 3.03 -9.04
N ALA A 110 -4.96 3.00 -10.25
CA ALA A 110 -5.45 2.13 -11.32
C ALA A 110 -4.82 0.74 -11.28
N THR A 111 -3.50 0.69 -11.12
CA THR A 111 -2.75 -0.56 -11.25
C THR A 111 -1.56 -0.61 -10.29
N MET A 112 -1.04 -1.83 -10.08
CA MET A 112 0.16 -2.08 -9.30
C MET A 112 0.98 -3.21 -9.91
N GLY A 113 2.29 -3.00 -10.08
CA GLY A 113 3.18 -4.01 -10.64
C GLY A 113 2.76 -4.49 -12.03
N ASN A 114 3.25 -5.67 -12.42
CA ASN A 114 3.10 -6.17 -13.80
C ASN A 114 1.66 -6.53 -14.21
N ARG A 115 0.76 -6.84 -13.26
CA ARG A 115 -0.53 -7.51 -13.58
C ARG A 115 -1.71 -7.06 -12.73
N SER A 116 -1.49 -6.37 -11.63
CA SER A 116 -2.56 -6.06 -10.69
C SER A 116 -3.30 -4.80 -11.12
N ALA A 117 -4.61 -4.90 -11.35
CA ALA A 117 -5.50 -3.77 -11.50
C ALA A 117 -6.34 -3.60 -10.22
N ASP A 118 -6.70 -2.36 -9.90
CA ASP A 118 -7.56 -2.08 -8.75
C ASP A 118 -9.02 -2.38 -9.11
N LYS A 119 -9.66 -3.22 -8.33
CA LYS A 119 -11.02 -3.73 -8.63
C LYS A 119 -12.09 -2.65 -8.65
N HIS A 120 -11.87 -1.52 -7.99
CA HIS A 120 -12.82 -0.41 -7.91
C HIS A 120 -12.45 0.78 -8.81
N PHE A 121 -11.32 0.69 -9.54
CA PHE A 121 -10.82 1.79 -10.35
C PHE A 121 -11.85 2.27 -11.37
N ASP A 122 -12.38 1.37 -12.20
CA ASP A 122 -13.34 1.74 -13.26
C ASP A 122 -14.59 2.41 -12.73
N GLU A 123 -15.08 1.97 -11.58
CA GLU A 123 -16.26 2.56 -10.96
C GLU A 123 -15.94 3.95 -10.40
N PHE A 124 -14.85 4.08 -9.64
CA PHE A 124 -14.42 5.36 -9.09
C PHE A 124 -14.07 6.36 -10.20
N TRP A 125 -13.46 5.88 -11.29
CA TRP A 125 -13.15 6.68 -12.46
C TRP A 125 -14.38 7.30 -13.09
N LYS A 126 -15.47 6.54 -13.23
CA LYS A 126 -16.76 6.99 -13.74
C LYS A 126 -17.46 7.93 -12.76
N LEU A 127 -17.42 7.61 -11.47
CA LEU A 127 -18.03 8.44 -10.42
C LEU A 127 -17.35 9.82 -10.33
N ALA A 128 -16.01 9.86 -10.34
CA ALA A 128 -15.28 11.13 -10.34
C ALA A 128 -15.68 12.02 -11.51
N LYS A 129 -15.82 11.46 -12.72
CA LYS A 129 -16.32 12.21 -13.90
C LYS A 129 -17.76 12.68 -13.71
N LYS A 130 -18.64 11.81 -13.20
CA LYS A 130 -20.05 12.14 -12.96
C LYS A 130 -20.21 13.33 -12.00
N HIS A 131 -19.30 13.45 -11.03
CA HIS A 131 -19.28 14.52 -10.03
C HIS A 131 -18.35 15.68 -10.41
N GLU A 132 -17.98 15.79 -11.70
CA GLU A 132 -17.21 16.90 -12.28
C GLU A 132 -15.83 17.12 -11.63
N LEU A 133 -15.26 16.10 -10.99
CA LEU A 133 -13.94 16.15 -10.43
C LEU A 133 -12.88 15.98 -11.53
N ILE A 134 -11.79 16.72 -11.44
CA ILE A 134 -10.61 16.47 -12.25
C ILE A 134 -10.03 15.12 -11.83
N ARG A 135 -9.85 14.21 -12.78
CA ARG A 135 -9.40 12.84 -12.50
C ARG A 135 -7.93 12.67 -12.78
N GLY A 136 -7.26 11.93 -11.92
CA GLY A 136 -5.92 11.42 -12.14
C GLY A 136 -5.86 9.92 -11.88
N ALA A 137 -5.02 9.21 -12.61
CA ALA A 137 -4.76 7.81 -12.37
C ALA A 137 -3.28 7.58 -12.05
N TYR A 138 -3.01 6.74 -11.05
CA TYR A 138 -1.63 6.37 -10.73
C TYR A 138 -1.36 4.88 -10.80
N HIS A 139 -0.11 4.57 -11.12
CA HIS A 139 0.45 3.25 -11.07
C HIS A 139 1.37 3.11 -9.86
N PHE A 140 1.08 2.17 -8.97
CA PHE A 140 1.98 1.82 -7.86
C PHE A 140 3.14 0.96 -8.38
N TYR A 141 4.32 1.58 -8.47
CA TYR A 141 5.49 0.95 -9.10
C TYR A 141 6.18 -0.04 -8.17
N ARG A 142 6.40 -1.25 -8.66
CA ARG A 142 7.19 -2.27 -7.99
C ARG A 142 8.60 -2.31 -8.55
N ALA A 143 9.56 -1.79 -7.78
CA ALA A 143 10.92 -1.56 -8.23
C ALA A 143 11.69 -2.81 -8.71
N ASP A 144 11.33 -4.00 -8.24
CA ASP A 144 11.97 -5.27 -8.63
C ASP A 144 11.28 -5.98 -9.81
N GLU A 145 10.15 -5.47 -10.29
CA GLU A 145 9.40 -6.01 -11.43
C GLU A 145 9.83 -5.37 -12.77
N ASP A 146 9.35 -5.92 -13.89
CA ASP A 146 9.69 -5.43 -15.22
C ASP A 146 8.99 -4.09 -15.52
N PRO A 147 9.73 -3.04 -15.91
CA PRO A 147 9.18 -1.69 -16.13
C PRO A 147 8.25 -1.60 -17.35
N VAL A 148 8.49 -2.40 -18.39
CA VAL A 148 7.68 -2.39 -19.62
C VAL A 148 6.34 -3.07 -19.36
N LEU A 149 6.35 -4.19 -18.65
CA LEU A 149 5.11 -4.88 -18.27
C LEU A 149 4.25 -4.00 -17.33
N GLN A 150 4.86 -3.26 -16.42
CA GLN A 150 4.16 -2.31 -15.56
C GLN A 150 3.53 -1.17 -16.36
N ALA A 151 4.26 -0.59 -17.30
CA ALA A 151 3.73 0.45 -18.18
C ALA A 151 2.56 -0.07 -19.03
N ASN A 152 2.67 -1.27 -19.60
CA ASN A 152 1.59 -1.89 -20.36
C ASN A 152 0.35 -2.15 -19.49
N ASN A 153 0.53 -2.70 -18.28
CA ASN A 153 -0.56 -2.90 -17.33
C ASN A 153 -1.34 -1.59 -17.07
N PHE A 154 -0.64 -0.47 -16.88
CA PHE A 154 -1.29 0.83 -16.71
C PHE A 154 -2.05 1.27 -17.97
N LEU A 155 -1.41 1.22 -19.15
CA LEU A 155 -1.99 1.67 -20.41
C LEU A 155 -3.19 0.82 -20.88
N GLU A 156 -3.25 -0.42 -20.49
CA GLU A 156 -4.39 -1.32 -20.77
C GLU A 156 -5.61 -0.97 -19.93
N ASN A 157 -5.39 -0.56 -18.68
CA ASN A 157 -6.46 -0.31 -17.71
C ASN A 157 -6.91 1.16 -17.65
N VAL A 158 -6.09 2.12 -18.09
CA VAL A 158 -6.41 3.54 -17.98
C VAL A 158 -6.64 4.15 -19.35
N LYS A 159 -7.83 4.74 -19.54
CA LYS A 159 -8.20 5.52 -20.72
C LYS A 159 -8.37 6.98 -20.30
N LEU A 160 -7.36 7.78 -20.57
CA LEU A 160 -7.39 9.22 -20.30
C LEU A 160 -8.21 9.96 -21.35
N GLU A 161 -8.90 10.98 -20.91
CA GLU A 161 -9.66 11.90 -21.73
C GLU A 161 -9.14 13.34 -21.56
N SER A 162 -9.59 14.23 -22.41
CA SER A 162 -9.28 15.66 -22.26
C SER A 162 -9.81 16.18 -20.91
N GLY A 163 -8.95 16.85 -20.15
CA GLY A 163 -9.26 17.35 -18.81
C GLY A 163 -8.79 16.44 -17.67
N ASP A 164 -8.38 15.20 -17.96
CA ASP A 164 -7.76 14.31 -16.96
C ASP A 164 -6.32 14.75 -16.67
N LEU A 165 -5.84 14.46 -15.46
CA LEU A 165 -4.44 14.68 -15.09
C LEU A 165 -3.51 13.74 -15.86
N PRO A 166 -2.26 14.13 -16.11
CA PRO A 166 -1.27 13.22 -16.68
C PRO A 166 -1.09 11.96 -15.83
N PRO A 167 -0.65 10.84 -16.44
CA PRO A 167 -0.33 9.62 -15.70
C PRO A 167 0.66 9.86 -14.56
N ILE A 168 0.36 9.30 -13.40
CA ILE A 168 1.19 9.43 -12.19
C ILE A 168 1.86 8.09 -11.91
N LEU A 169 3.17 8.14 -11.62
CA LEU A 169 3.95 6.99 -11.22
C LEU A 169 4.33 7.13 -9.75
N ASP A 170 3.79 6.25 -8.92
CA ASP A 170 4.04 6.24 -7.48
C ASP A 170 5.16 5.26 -7.13
N ILE A 171 6.27 5.77 -6.60
CA ILE A 171 7.50 5.03 -6.33
C ILE A 171 7.86 5.18 -4.85
N GLU A 172 7.44 4.24 -4.03
CA GLU A 172 7.64 4.28 -2.59
C GLU A 172 8.82 3.42 -2.08
N LYS A 173 9.31 2.50 -2.90
CA LYS A 173 10.27 1.48 -2.46
C LYS A 173 11.52 1.45 -3.32
N ILE A 174 12.66 1.38 -2.63
CA ILE A 174 13.95 1.09 -3.26
C ILE A 174 13.98 -0.40 -3.66
N PRO A 175 14.52 -0.75 -4.84
CA PRO A 175 14.63 -2.14 -5.25
C PRO A 175 15.52 -2.94 -4.30
N ARG A 176 15.16 -4.20 -4.07
CA ARG A 176 15.96 -5.14 -3.25
C ARG A 176 16.93 -5.97 -4.07
N ARG A 177 16.60 -6.17 -5.37
CA ARG A 177 17.34 -7.05 -6.30
C ARG A 177 18.05 -6.30 -7.43
N LYS A 178 17.88 -4.98 -7.51
CA LYS A 178 18.46 -4.11 -8.54
C LYS A 178 19.19 -2.94 -7.88
N SER A 179 20.17 -2.36 -8.56
CA SER A 179 20.80 -1.12 -8.14
C SER A 179 19.91 0.09 -8.38
N THR A 180 20.14 1.18 -7.66
CA THR A 180 19.46 2.47 -7.89
C THR A 180 19.67 2.98 -9.33
N LYS A 181 20.88 2.76 -9.90
CA LYS A 181 21.18 3.09 -11.30
C LYS A 181 20.24 2.34 -12.25
N LYS A 182 20.02 1.04 -12.01
CA LYS A 182 19.11 0.23 -12.82
C LYS A 182 17.65 0.68 -12.66
N LEU A 183 17.23 1.08 -11.46
CA LEU A 183 15.90 1.65 -11.25
C LEU A 183 15.69 2.91 -12.11
N ILE A 184 16.65 3.83 -12.13
CA ILE A 184 16.56 5.05 -12.95
C ILE A 184 16.42 4.72 -14.44
N GLU A 185 17.18 3.74 -14.93
CA GLU A 185 17.06 3.25 -16.32
C GLU A 185 15.67 2.64 -16.58
N ASP A 186 15.17 1.81 -15.68
CA ASP A 186 13.86 1.17 -15.75
C ASP A 186 12.73 2.22 -15.81
N LEU A 187 12.82 3.29 -15.02
CA LEU A 187 11.85 4.39 -15.03
C LEU A 187 11.85 5.16 -16.35
N ARG A 188 13.02 5.36 -16.96
CA ARG A 188 13.14 5.96 -18.31
C ARG A 188 12.45 5.10 -19.36
N ASN A 189 12.63 3.78 -19.29
CA ASN A 189 12.00 2.83 -20.21
C ASN A 189 10.48 2.81 -20.04
N CYS A 190 9.97 2.85 -18.80
CA CYS A 190 8.55 2.97 -18.51
C CYS A 190 7.93 4.22 -19.16
N LYS A 191 8.59 5.37 -19.03
CA LYS A 191 8.14 6.64 -19.64
C LYS A 191 8.12 6.61 -21.17
N LEU A 192 9.06 5.89 -21.80
CA LEU A 192 9.13 5.79 -23.25
C LEU A 192 7.98 4.97 -23.84
N VAL A 193 7.49 3.95 -23.14
CA VAL A 193 6.32 3.17 -23.57
C VAL A 193 5.07 4.04 -23.63
N GLY A 194 4.85 4.91 -22.63
CA GLY A 194 3.71 5.83 -22.61
C GLY A 194 3.72 6.89 -23.73
N LYS A 195 4.90 7.23 -24.29
CA LYS A 195 5.01 8.20 -25.40
C LYS A 195 4.76 7.61 -26.80
N ARG A 196 4.76 6.27 -26.94
CA ARG A 196 4.60 5.60 -28.23
C ARG A 196 3.16 5.26 -28.60
N ARG A 197 2.23 5.60 -27.76
CA ARG A 197 0.78 5.44 -27.94
C ARG A 197 0.06 6.78 -27.85
#